data_a231fd8ee06a7d5383dfe5de3a8f3fa7
#
_entry.id   a231fd8ee06a7d5383dfe5de3a8f3fa7
#
_cell.length_a   1.000
_cell.length_b   1.000
_cell.length_c   1.000
_cell.angle_alpha   90.00
_cell.angle_beta   90.00
_cell.angle_gamma   90.00
#
_symmetry.space_group_name_H-M   'P 1'
#
loop_
_entity.id
_entity.type
_entity.pdbx_description
1 polymer ?
#
loop_
_entity_poly.entity_id
_entity_poly.type
_entity_poly.pdbx_seq_one_letter_code
_entity_poly.pdbx_strand_id
1 'polypeptide(L)'
;MDATSKVGVNHVGYTFSSPGELLENYERLKQAGITPYWRVHHGVTLSVYYRDPDGNRMEFQVDCCANAEEAHAYMHTDAFAANPVGVEIDPDALLAQHRGGASAEQLLAMPVGPPSPIPIEHGM
;
A
#
# COMPACT_ATOMS: atom_id res chain seq x y z
N MET A 1 17.74 -15.29 7.14
CA MET A 1 17.69 -14.92 6.91
C MET A 1 18.14 -14.70 6.95
N ASP A 2 18.28 -14.41 6.94
CA ASP A 2 18.59 -14.05 6.89
C ASP A 2 19.09 -13.49 7.00
N ALA A 3 19.42 -13.37 7.10
CA ALA A 3 19.72 -12.83 7.13
C ALA A 3 20.03 -12.33 6.93
N THR A 4 19.99 -12.28 6.59
CA THR A 4 20.03 -11.83 6.29
C THR A 4 19.98 -11.09 6.29
N SER A 5 19.81 -11.12 6.41
CA SER A 5 19.54 -10.48 6.36
C SER A 5 19.75 -9.64 6.64
N LYS A 6 19.89 -9.69 6.86
CA LYS A 6 20.09 -8.64 7.39
C LYS A 6 20.58 -7.45 6.65
N VAL A 7 21.61 -7.36 6.13
CA VAL A 7 22.09 -6.32 5.24
C VAL A 7 21.06 -6.04 4.19
N GLY A 8 20.59 -4.79 4.11
CA GLY A 8 19.57 -4.42 3.16
C GLY A 8 18.20 -5.02 3.42
N VAL A 9 18.08 -5.89 4.39
CA VAL A 9 16.81 -6.51 4.70
C VAL A 9 16.19 -5.77 5.88
N ASN A 10 15.67 -4.60 5.58
CA ASN A 10 14.92 -3.81 6.55
C ASN A 10 13.51 -3.52 6.01
N HIS A 11 13.06 -4.33 5.05
CA HIS A 11 11.76 -4.18 4.43
C HIS A 11 11.13 -5.56 4.28
N VAL A 12 9.98 -5.76 4.93
CA VAL A 12 9.21 -6.99 4.85
C VAL A 12 7.88 -6.66 4.21
N GLY A 13 7.50 -7.43 3.19
CA GLY A 13 6.25 -7.23 2.49
C GLY A 13 5.27 -8.37 2.73
N TYR A 14 3.99 -8.04 2.80
CA TYR A 14 2.91 -9.03 2.88
C TYR A 14 1.78 -8.60 1.95
N THR A 15 1.34 -9.50 1.08
CA THR A 15 0.27 -9.23 0.13
C THR A 15 -1.01 -9.91 0.60
N PHE A 16 -2.05 -9.10 0.83
CA PHE A 16 -3.37 -9.61 1.16
C PHE A 16 -4.10 -10.01 -0.12
N SER A 17 -5.08 -10.89 -0.01
CA SER A 17 -5.83 -11.37 -1.17
C SER A 17 -6.99 -10.47 -1.55
N SER A 18 -7.36 -9.52 -0.69
CA SER A 18 -8.43 -8.57 -0.99
C SER A 18 -8.18 -7.24 -0.31
N PRO A 19 -8.73 -6.13 -0.87
CA PRO A 19 -8.60 -4.84 -0.20
C PRO A 19 -9.32 -4.81 1.14
N GLY A 20 -10.41 -5.55 1.28
CA GLY A 20 -11.11 -5.62 2.56
C GLY A 20 -10.22 -6.18 3.66
N GLU A 21 -9.46 -7.23 3.37
CA GLU A 21 -8.53 -7.79 4.36
C GLU A 21 -7.45 -6.80 4.74
N LEU A 22 -6.90 -6.08 3.78
CA LEU A 22 -5.91 -5.05 4.06
C LEU A 22 -6.48 -3.99 4.98
N LEU A 23 -7.67 -3.50 4.69
CA LEU A 23 -8.29 -2.43 5.45
C LEU A 23 -8.69 -2.87 6.86
N GLU A 24 -9.18 -4.11 7.02
CA GLU A 24 -9.49 -4.61 8.35
C GLU A 24 -8.22 -4.84 9.18
N ASN A 25 -7.13 -5.24 8.54
CA ASN A 25 -5.84 -5.34 9.22
C ASN A 25 -5.33 -3.96 9.64
N TYR A 26 -5.50 -2.96 8.80
CA TYR A 26 -5.18 -1.57 9.13
C TYR A 26 -5.93 -1.13 10.39
N GLU A 27 -7.23 -1.42 10.44
CA GLU A 27 -8.05 -1.02 11.59
C GLU A 27 -7.63 -1.76 12.84
N ARG A 28 -7.34 -3.06 12.75
CA ARG A 28 -6.90 -3.84 13.90
C ARG A 28 -5.61 -3.27 14.49
N LEU A 29 -4.66 -2.91 13.64
CA LEU A 29 -3.42 -2.32 14.11
C LEU A 29 -3.65 -0.95 14.73
N LYS A 30 -4.55 -0.15 14.13
CA LYS A 30 -4.90 1.16 14.65
C LYS A 30 -5.48 1.06 16.06
N GLN A 31 -6.35 0.07 16.31
CA GLN A 31 -6.91 -0.14 17.62
C GLN A 31 -5.84 -0.50 18.64
N ALA A 32 -4.74 -1.08 18.21
CA ALA A 32 -3.59 -1.39 19.04
C ALA A 32 -2.60 -0.23 19.14
N GLY A 33 -2.93 0.94 18.59
CA GLY A 33 -2.07 2.12 18.63
C GLY A 33 -1.00 2.14 17.57
N ILE A 34 -1.10 1.28 16.54
CA ILE A 34 -0.10 1.16 15.49
C ILE A 34 -0.68 1.75 14.21
N THR A 35 -0.07 2.84 13.72
CA THR A 35 -0.52 3.52 12.52
C THR A 35 0.58 3.54 11.47
N PRO A 36 0.21 3.52 10.17
CA PRO A 36 1.22 3.55 9.12
C PRO A 36 1.84 4.94 9.00
N TYR A 37 3.11 4.97 8.56
CA TYR A 37 3.75 6.25 8.27
C TYR A 37 3.51 6.69 6.82
N TRP A 38 3.04 5.80 5.95
CA TRP A 38 2.76 6.11 4.56
C TRP A 38 1.63 5.24 4.04
N ARG A 39 0.69 5.85 3.31
CA ARG A 39 -0.48 5.18 2.74
C ARG A 39 -0.61 5.65 1.31
N VAL A 40 -0.48 4.74 0.36
CA VAL A 40 -0.34 5.15 -1.02
C VAL A 40 -0.93 4.10 -1.97
N HIS A 41 -1.56 4.60 -3.04
CA HIS A 41 -1.96 3.76 -4.18
C HIS A 41 -0.90 3.95 -5.26
N HIS A 42 -0.11 2.91 -5.48
CA HIS A 42 0.99 2.96 -6.46
C HIS A 42 0.53 2.74 -7.90
N GLY A 43 -0.76 2.51 -8.13
CA GLY A 43 -1.29 2.14 -9.44
C GLY A 43 -1.38 0.63 -9.59
N VAL A 44 -0.32 -0.09 -9.25
CA VAL A 44 -0.29 -1.56 -9.32
C VAL A 44 -0.59 -2.20 -7.96
N THR A 45 -0.37 -1.49 -6.86
CA THR A 45 -0.72 -1.94 -5.52
C THR A 45 -1.32 -0.81 -4.71
N LEU A 46 -2.17 -1.20 -3.75
CA LEU A 46 -2.65 -0.33 -2.69
C LEU A 46 -1.85 -0.74 -1.44
N SER A 47 -1.10 0.18 -0.86
CA SER A 47 -0.08 -0.17 0.13
C SER A 47 -0.13 0.73 1.36
N VAL A 48 0.16 0.13 2.52
CA VAL A 48 0.38 0.86 3.77
C VAL A 48 1.71 0.40 4.37
N TYR A 49 2.50 1.35 4.83
CA TYR A 49 3.86 1.12 5.31
C TYR A 49 3.96 1.43 6.78
N TYR A 50 4.60 0.53 7.52
CA TYR A 50 4.79 0.64 8.96
C TYR A 50 6.26 0.50 9.30
N ARG A 51 6.62 0.91 10.52
CA ARG A 51 7.90 0.56 11.10
C ARG A 51 7.65 -0.34 12.31
N ASP A 52 8.46 -1.39 12.43
CA ASP A 52 8.42 -2.21 13.64
C ASP A 52 9.27 -1.55 14.74
N PRO A 53 9.24 -2.07 15.98
CA PRO A 53 10.02 -1.48 17.07
C PRO A 53 11.52 -1.44 16.82
N ASP A 54 12.03 -2.31 15.95
CA ASP A 54 13.46 -2.34 15.60
C ASP A 54 13.78 -1.41 14.45
N GLY A 55 12.82 -0.66 13.93
CA GLY A 55 13.02 0.27 12.83
C GLY A 55 12.94 -0.35 11.45
N ASN A 56 12.62 -1.64 11.34
CA ASN A 56 12.44 -2.28 10.04
C ASN A 56 11.17 -1.81 9.38
N ARG A 57 11.21 -1.63 8.07
CA ARG A 57 10.04 -1.24 7.31
C ARG A 57 9.21 -2.44 6.95
N MET A 58 7.89 -2.31 7.14
CA MET A 58 6.93 -3.35 6.83
C MET A 58 5.91 -2.79 5.87
N GLU A 59 5.66 -3.48 4.77
CA GLU A 59 4.64 -3.09 3.80
C GLU A 59 3.53 -4.12 3.79
N PHE A 60 2.29 -3.66 3.98
CA PHE A 60 1.11 -4.48 3.74
C PHE A 60 0.44 -3.95 2.49
N GLN A 61 0.14 -4.83 1.54
CA GLN A 61 -0.36 -4.41 0.24
C GLN A 61 -1.40 -5.36 -0.30
N VAL A 62 -2.14 -4.89 -1.28
CA VAL A 62 -3.02 -5.71 -2.10
C VAL A 62 -2.77 -5.32 -3.56
N ASP A 63 -2.75 -6.31 -4.44
CA ASP A 63 -2.57 -6.06 -5.87
C ASP A 63 -3.82 -5.42 -6.45
N CYS A 64 -3.62 -4.39 -7.29
CA CYS A 64 -4.71 -3.70 -7.97
C CYS A 64 -4.95 -4.24 -9.36
N CYS A 65 -4.02 -5.05 -9.87
CA CYS A 65 -4.11 -5.66 -11.19
C CYS A 65 -4.41 -7.15 -11.05
N ALA A 66 -5.12 -7.71 -12.01
CA ALA A 66 -5.54 -9.10 -11.95
C ALA A 66 -4.35 -10.06 -12.06
N ASN A 67 -3.27 -9.63 -12.71
CA ASN A 67 -2.09 -10.48 -12.91
C ASN A 67 -0.87 -9.62 -13.23
N ALA A 68 0.30 -10.27 -13.31
CA ALA A 68 1.55 -9.58 -13.58
C ALA A 68 1.57 -8.89 -14.95
N GLU A 69 0.85 -9.45 -15.92
CA GLU A 69 0.77 -8.88 -17.25
C GLU A 69 0.06 -7.53 -17.25
N GLU A 70 -1.05 -7.42 -16.52
CA GLU A 70 -1.75 -6.13 -16.36
C GLU A 70 -0.90 -5.12 -15.62
N ALA A 71 -0.19 -5.55 -14.59
CA ALA A 71 0.69 -4.66 -13.84
C ALA A 71 1.82 -4.14 -14.75
N HIS A 72 2.40 -5.02 -15.57
CA HIS A 72 3.44 -4.64 -16.51
C HIS A 72 2.90 -3.64 -17.53
N ALA A 73 1.70 -3.89 -18.06
CA ALA A 73 1.07 -2.98 -19.01
C ALA A 73 0.83 -1.61 -18.40
N TYR A 74 0.36 -1.56 -17.14
CA TYR A 74 0.13 -0.28 -16.47
C TYR A 74 1.43 0.52 -16.35
N MET A 75 2.55 -0.14 -16.06
CA MET A 75 3.84 0.54 -15.88
C MET A 75 4.37 1.14 -17.19
N HIS A 76 3.77 0.79 -18.34
CA HIS A 76 4.11 1.37 -19.62
C HIS A 76 3.13 2.45 -20.07
N THR A 77 2.20 2.87 -19.19
CA THR A 77 1.23 3.92 -19.53
C THR A 77 1.81 5.30 -19.25
N ASP A 78 1.21 6.30 -19.90
CA ASP A 78 1.55 7.70 -19.65
C ASP A 78 1.20 8.08 -18.21
N ALA A 79 0.12 7.53 -17.67
CA ALA A 79 -0.27 7.80 -16.29
C ALA A 79 0.82 7.38 -15.30
N PHE A 80 1.42 6.21 -15.50
CA PHE A 80 2.51 5.78 -14.65
C PHE A 80 3.75 6.63 -14.83
N ALA A 81 4.07 6.97 -16.08
CA ALA A 81 5.24 7.82 -16.36
C ALA A 81 5.09 9.20 -15.71
N ALA A 82 3.87 9.72 -15.67
CA ALA A 82 3.59 11.02 -15.05
C ALA A 82 3.66 10.96 -13.51
N ASN A 83 3.34 9.81 -12.92
CA ASN A 83 3.35 9.65 -11.47
C ASN A 83 3.71 8.21 -11.09
N PRO A 84 5.00 7.85 -11.14
CA PRO A 84 5.43 6.49 -10.78
C PRO A 84 5.35 6.21 -9.28
N VAL A 85 5.27 7.24 -8.45
CA VAL A 85 5.16 7.05 -6.99
C VAL A 85 3.75 6.63 -6.60
N GLY A 86 2.74 7.34 -7.10
CA GLY A 86 1.35 7.08 -6.76
C GLY A 86 0.68 8.25 -6.06
N VAL A 87 -0.52 7.98 -5.54
CA VAL A 87 -1.36 8.98 -4.89
C VAL A 87 -1.62 8.56 -3.45
N GLU A 88 -1.48 9.49 -2.53
CA GLU A 88 -1.76 9.23 -1.12
C GLU A 88 -3.24 8.90 -0.92
N ILE A 89 -3.53 7.95 -0.03
CA ILE A 89 -4.91 7.51 0.23
C ILE A 89 -5.28 7.75 1.69
N ASP A 90 -6.60 7.71 1.94
CA ASP A 90 -7.15 7.76 3.29
C ASP A 90 -7.74 6.38 3.62
N PRO A 91 -7.02 5.55 4.38
CA PRO A 91 -7.51 4.20 4.69
C PRO A 91 -8.80 4.20 5.50
N ASP A 92 -9.02 5.22 6.34
CA ASP A 92 -10.26 5.29 7.12
C ASP A 92 -11.47 5.49 6.20
N ALA A 93 -11.32 6.34 5.18
CA ALA A 93 -12.39 6.55 4.20
C ALA A 93 -12.64 5.28 3.41
N LEU A 94 -11.59 4.59 2.98
CA LEU A 94 -11.73 3.33 2.25
C LEU A 94 -12.36 2.24 3.12
N LEU A 95 -12.00 2.19 4.39
CA LEU A 95 -12.58 1.22 5.33
C LEU A 95 -14.08 1.46 5.48
N ALA A 96 -14.49 2.73 5.58
CA ALA A 96 -15.91 3.07 5.67
C ALA A 96 -16.65 2.64 4.41
N GLN A 97 -16.05 2.83 3.24
CA GLN A 97 -16.62 2.37 1.97
C GLN A 97 -16.74 0.85 1.94
N HIS A 98 -15.69 0.15 2.38
CA HIS A 98 -15.70 -1.30 2.45
C HIS A 98 -16.83 -1.81 3.33
N ARG A 99 -16.96 -1.26 4.52
CA ARG A 99 -17.99 -1.66 5.48
C ARG A 99 -19.39 -1.27 5.01
N GLY A 100 -19.48 -0.28 4.12
CA GLY A 100 -20.72 0.13 3.47
C GLY A 100 -21.09 -0.71 2.25
N GLY A 101 -20.27 -1.70 1.90
CA GLY A 101 -20.58 -2.61 0.80
C GLY A 101 -19.87 -2.33 -0.51
N ALA A 102 -18.88 -1.44 -0.54
CA ALA A 102 -18.16 -1.15 -1.78
C ALA A 102 -17.46 -2.43 -2.29
N SER A 103 -17.44 -2.59 -3.61
CA SER A 103 -16.79 -3.72 -4.24
C SER A 103 -15.26 -3.59 -4.18
N ALA A 104 -14.56 -4.71 -4.37
CA ALA A 104 -13.09 -4.67 -4.46
C ALA A 104 -12.65 -3.73 -5.57
N GLU A 105 -13.32 -3.76 -6.72
CA GLU A 105 -12.98 -2.90 -7.85
C GLU A 105 -13.08 -1.43 -7.46
N GLN A 106 -14.12 -1.06 -6.73
CA GLN A 106 -14.31 0.33 -6.28
C GLN A 106 -13.21 0.74 -5.31
N LEU A 107 -12.83 -0.14 -4.40
CA LEU A 107 -11.80 0.14 -3.40
C LEU A 107 -10.41 0.25 -4.02
N LEU A 108 -10.17 -0.48 -5.10
CA LEU A 108 -8.86 -0.53 -5.75
C LEU A 108 -8.71 0.49 -6.87
N ALA A 109 -9.76 1.26 -7.17
CA ALA A 109 -9.69 2.28 -8.22
C ALA A 109 -8.63 3.32 -7.89
N MET A 110 -7.85 3.71 -8.91
CA MET A 110 -6.80 4.72 -8.74
C MET A 110 -7.43 6.06 -8.41
N PRO A 111 -7.09 6.66 -7.26
CA PRO A 111 -7.65 7.97 -6.91
C PRO A 111 -7.06 9.06 -7.80
N VAL A 112 -7.79 10.17 -7.90
CA VAL A 112 -7.32 11.36 -8.59
C VAL A 112 -6.67 12.27 -7.57
N GLY A 113 -5.44 12.70 -7.84
CA GLY A 113 -4.73 13.58 -6.94
C GLY A 113 -3.28 13.79 -7.38
N PRO A 114 -2.57 14.68 -6.67
CA PRO A 114 -1.16 14.91 -6.98
C PRO A 114 -0.31 13.72 -6.56
N PRO A 115 0.94 13.63 -7.08
CA PRO A 115 1.87 12.60 -6.63
C PRO A 115 2.08 12.70 -5.12
N SER A 116 2.10 11.56 -4.45
CA SER A 116 2.36 11.51 -3.02
C SER A 116 3.80 11.94 -2.72
N PRO A 117 4.01 12.76 -1.70
CA PRO A 117 5.37 12.93 -1.19
C PRO A 117 5.87 11.59 -0.64
N ILE A 118 7.16 11.36 -0.81
CA ILE A 118 7.79 10.16 -0.22
C ILE A 118 8.25 10.54 1.18
N PRO A 119 7.74 9.87 2.23
CA PRO A 119 8.15 10.21 3.59
C PRO A 119 9.65 10.02 3.79
N ILE A 120 10.25 10.85 4.64
CA ILE A 120 11.66 10.74 4.99
C ILE A 120 11.94 9.35 5.55
N GLU A 121 11.03 8.81 6.37
CA GLU A 121 11.16 7.47 6.94
C GLU A 121 11.36 6.40 5.87
N HIS A 122 10.77 6.58 4.71
CA HIS A 122 10.83 5.57 3.65
C HIS A 122 12.20 5.55 2.97
N GLY A 123 12.90 6.67 2.96
CA GLY A 123 14.21 6.77 2.33
C GLY A 123 15.38 6.34 3.21
N MET A 124 15.11 5.99 4.45
CA MET A 124 16.17 5.71 5.43
C MET A 124 16.50 4.23 5.55
#